data_18bca72218540727e8800a676be61aff
#
_entry.id   18bca72218540727e8800a676be61aff
#
_cell.length_a   1.000
_cell.length_b   1.000
_cell.length_c   1.000
_cell.angle_alpha   90.00
_cell.angle_beta   90.00
_cell.angle_gamma   90.00
#
_symmetry.space_group_name_H-M   'P 1'
#
loop_
_entity.id
_entity.type
_entity.pdbx_description
1 polymer ?
#
loop_
_entity_poly.entity_id
_entity_poly.type
_entity_poly.pdbx_seq_one_letter_code
_entity_poly.pdbx_strand_id
1 'polypeptide(L)'
;MNYSQLKPARLNLGWSQQQAAAHLGVTQAYLSMMERGLRSPASVAPRLMKVYGLSPTVLPVNEVRDEVSADTLAHELALLGYPGYAHLRKGGQAGNPASFLLTALGQRNLEARTAEGLPWVVLKYPDMDSTFLVREARTRNLQNRLGFTVTLGRRAANRSDLQPLEQQLVDSKLEKEDAFCKELNSAERKWLQGHSSAEARAWNLLSDLTPSSVRYV
;
A
#
# COMPACT_ATOMS: atom_id res chain seq x y z
N MET A 1 -11.47 7.73 -5.42
CA MET A 1 -10.82 8.96 -4.91
C MET A 1 -11.71 9.56 -3.84
N ASN A 2 -11.17 9.87 -2.69
CA ASN A 2 -11.93 10.51 -1.62
C ASN A 2 -12.05 12.03 -1.93
N TYR A 3 -13.17 12.44 -2.51
CA TYR A 3 -13.43 13.83 -2.88
C TYR A 3 -13.43 14.80 -1.68
N SER A 4 -13.67 14.25 -0.48
CA SER A 4 -13.74 15.06 0.76
C SER A 4 -12.42 15.75 1.10
N GLN A 5 -11.30 15.28 0.56
CA GLN A 5 -9.97 15.86 0.81
C GLN A 5 -9.62 17.05 -0.10
N LEU A 6 -10.30 17.23 -1.24
CA LEU A 6 -9.94 18.27 -2.23
C LEU A 6 -10.17 19.69 -1.69
N LYS A 7 -11.36 19.95 -1.13
CA LYS A 7 -11.70 21.25 -0.56
C LYS A 7 -10.82 21.63 0.64
N PRO A 8 -10.61 20.75 1.63
CA PRO A 8 -9.66 21.01 2.72
C PRO A 8 -8.24 21.30 2.24
N ALA A 9 -7.72 20.50 1.29
CA ALA A 9 -6.37 20.70 0.76
C ALA A 9 -6.22 22.09 0.10
N ARG A 10 -7.21 22.52 -0.68
CA ARG A 10 -7.23 23.89 -1.26
C ARG A 10 -7.24 24.97 -0.19
N LEU A 11 -8.09 24.80 0.82
CA LEU A 11 -8.22 25.78 1.91
C LEU A 11 -6.95 25.87 2.76
N ASN A 12 -6.25 24.76 2.99
CA ASN A 12 -4.96 24.75 3.68
C ASN A 12 -3.88 25.55 2.94
N LEU A 13 -4.00 25.68 1.60
CA LEU A 13 -3.13 26.53 0.80
C LEU A 13 -3.61 27.99 0.73
N GLY A 14 -4.72 28.32 1.38
CA GLY A 14 -5.30 29.68 1.38
C GLY A 14 -5.91 30.07 0.02
N TRP A 15 -6.18 29.14 -0.88
CA TRP A 15 -6.62 29.45 -2.24
C TRP A 15 -8.14 29.52 -2.39
N SER A 16 -8.61 30.50 -3.16
CA SER A 16 -9.96 30.51 -3.73
C SER A 16 -10.10 29.38 -4.77
N GLN A 17 -11.33 29.00 -5.11
CA GLN A 17 -11.56 28.02 -6.20
C GLN A 17 -10.98 28.51 -7.54
N GLN A 18 -11.02 29.82 -7.81
CA GLN A 18 -10.49 30.40 -9.04
C GLN A 18 -8.97 30.28 -9.12
N GLN A 19 -8.25 30.60 -8.03
CA GLN A 19 -6.79 30.43 -7.94
C GLN A 19 -6.38 28.97 -8.09
N ALA A 20 -7.03 28.09 -7.35
CA ALA A 20 -6.74 26.66 -7.43
C ALA A 20 -7.02 26.07 -8.83
N ALA A 21 -8.10 26.49 -9.47
CA ALA A 21 -8.42 26.05 -10.84
C ALA A 21 -7.33 26.49 -11.83
N ALA A 22 -6.80 27.69 -11.69
CA ALA A 22 -5.68 28.19 -12.52
C ALA A 22 -4.43 27.31 -12.32
N HIS A 23 -4.05 27.01 -11.07
CA HIS A 23 -2.90 26.12 -10.77
C HIS A 23 -3.09 24.70 -11.29
N LEU A 24 -4.32 24.21 -11.27
CA LEU A 24 -4.68 22.90 -11.76
C LEU A 24 -4.89 22.84 -13.29
N GLY A 25 -4.93 23.99 -13.97
CA GLY A 25 -5.22 24.08 -15.40
C GLY A 25 -6.62 23.53 -15.76
N VAL A 26 -7.60 23.83 -14.92
CA VAL A 26 -9.02 23.47 -15.12
C VAL A 26 -9.91 24.70 -14.94
N THR A 27 -11.20 24.60 -15.30
CA THR A 27 -12.14 25.69 -15.00
C THR A 27 -12.57 25.66 -13.54
N GLN A 28 -12.92 26.82 -12.98
CA GLN A 28 -13.44 26.94 -11.62
C GLN A 28 -14.72 26.09 -11.42
N ALA A 29 -15.60 26.06 -12.43
CA ALA A 29 -16.80 25.24 -12.40
C ALA A 29 -16.47 23.74 -12.31
N TYR A 30 -15.47 23.28 -13.06
CA TYR A 30 -15.01 21.88 -12.99
C TYR A 30 -14.43 21.53 -11.62
N LEU A 31 -13.58 22.38 -11.04
CA LEU A 31 -13.06 22.20 -9.69
C LEU A 31 -14.20 22.16 -8.65
N SER A 32 -15.16 23.08 -8.74
CA SER A 32 -16.34 23.10 -7.86
C SER A 32 -17.15 21.80 -7.93
N MET A 33 -17.33 21.24 -9.12
CA MET A 33 -17.99 19.94 -9.29
C MET A 33 -17.19 18.79 -8.69
N MET A 34 -15.86 18.79 -8.83
CA MET A 34 -14.99 17.80 -8.19
C MET A 34 -15.07 17.88 -6.67
N GLU A 35 -14.97 19.07 -6.08
CA GLU A 35 -15.05 19.26 -4.61
C GLU A 35 -16.41 18.84 -4.03
N ARG A 36 -17.48 18.87 -4.82
CA ARG A 36 -18.82 18.40 -4.45
C ARG A 36 -19.06 16.91 -4.76
N GLY A 37 -18.08 16.21 -5.34
CA GLY A 37 -18.23 14.82 -5.73
C GLY A 37 -19.11 14.58 -6.98
N LEU A 38 -19.48 15.63 -7.71
CA LEU A 38 -20.31 15.53 -8.92
C LEU A 38 -19.51 15.19 -10.19
N ARG A 39 -18.20 15.28 -10.13
CA ARG A 39 -17.28 14.92 -11.21
C ARG A 39 -16.06 14.20 -10.67
N SER A 40 -15.66 13.14 -11.36
CA SER A 40 -14.45 12.40 -11.00
C SER A 40 -13.20 13.24 -11.28
N PRO A 41 -12.29 13.38 -10.31
CA PRO A 41 -10.98 14.02 -10.51
C PRO A 41 -9.93 13.09 -11.12
N ALA A 42 -10.28 11.87 -11.55
CA ALA A 42 -9.32 10.86 -12.01
C ALA A 42 -8.38 11.37 -13.11
N SER A 43 -8.90 12.14 -14.08
CA SER A 43 -8.11 12.70 -15.20
C SER A 43 -7.08 13.75 -14.78
N VAL A 44 -7.27 14.39 -13.63
CA VAL A 44 -6.38 15.43 -13.09
C VAL A 44 -5.72 15.01 -11.78
N ALA A 45 -5.93 13.78 -11.34
CA ALA A 45 -5.45 13.27 -10.06
C ALA A 45 -3.94 13.46 -9.85
N PRO A 46 -3.07 13.19 -10.84
CA PRO A 46 -1.63 13.42 -10.69
C PRO A 46 -1.27 14.87 -10.43
N ARG A 47 -1.99 15.78 -11.09
CA ARG A 47 -1.79 17.23 -10.92
C ARG A 47 -2.32 17.69 -9.56
N LEU A 48 -3.46 17.15 -9.12
CA LEU A 48 -4.00 17.39 -7.78
C LEU A 48 -3.01 16.95 -6.69
N MET A 49 -2.43 15.75 -6.81
CA MET A 49 -1.41 15.27 -5.85
C MET A 49 -0.21 16.22 -5.81
N LYS A 50 0.32 16.61 -6.99
CA LYS A 50 1.48 17.50 -7.07
C LYS A 50 1.19 18.89 -6.53
N VAL A 51 0.06 19.50 -6.89
CA VAL A 51 -0.29 20.90 -6.57
C VAL A 51 -0.77 21.02 -5.13
N TYR A 52 -1.53 20.05 -4.64
CA TYR A 52 -2.07 20.06 -3.26
C TYR A 52 -1.22 19.28 -2.26
N GLY A 53 -0.14 18.62 -2.70
CA GLY A 53 0.67 17.79 -1.83
C GLY A 53 -0.07 16.56 -1.28
N LEU A 54 -1.07 16.04 -2.02
CA LEU A 54 -1.89 14.94 -1.56
C LEU A 54 -1.14 13.61 -1.67
N SER A 55 -1.39 12.74 -0.69
CA SER A 55 -0.92 11.36 -0.69
C SER A 55 -1.50 10.55 -1.86
N PRO A 56 -0.76 9.57 -2.43
CA PRO A 56 -1.32 8.64 -3.41
C PRO A 56 -2.53 7.84 -2.92
N THR A 57 -2.80 7.80 -1.62
CA THR A 57 -3.98 7.16 -1.02
C THR A 57 -5.30 7.76 -1.50
N VAL A 58 -5.28 9.02 -1.97
CA VAL A 58 -6.47 9.69 -2.55
C VAL A 58 -6.82 9.18 -3.94
N LEU A 59 -5.90 8.48 -4.63
CA LEU A 59 -6.18 7.92 -5.95
C LEU A 59 -7.26 6.83 -5.88
N PRO A 60 -7.98 6.59 -6.97
CA PRO A 60 -8.87 5.45 -7.04
C PRO A 60 -8.12 4.16 -6.72
N VAL A 61 -8.74 3.28 -5.94
CA VAL A 61 -8.26 1.92 -5.82
C VAL A 61 -8.49 1.21 -7.17
N ASN A 62 -7.43 0.66 -7.71
CA ASN A 62 -7.47 -0.11 -8.94
C ASN A 62 -7.75 -1.58 -8.62
N GLU A 63 -8.15 -2.32 -9.64
CA GLU A 63 -8.27 -3.77 -9.54
C GLU A 63 -6.93 -4.41 -9.12
N VAL A 64 -7.01 -5.36 -8.21
CA VAL A 64 -5.87 -6.16 -7.76
C VAL A 64 -5.49 -7.13 -8.88
N ARG A 65 -4.25 -7.04 -9.35
CA ARG A 65 -3.75 -7.84 -10.47
C ARG A 65 -3.18 -9.15 -9.98
N ASP A 66 -3.55 -10.25 -10.61
CA ASP A 66 -3.16 -11.58 -10.19
C ASP A 66 -1.72 -11.95 -10.61
N GLU A 67 -1.27 -11.45 -11.76
CA GLU A 67 0.08 -11.70 -12.26
C GLU A 67 0.77 -10.40 -12.65
N VAL A 68 1.86 -10.09 -11.97
CA VAL A 68 2.68 -8.90 -12.21
C VAL A 68 4.15 -9.30 -12.11
N SER A 69 4.97 -8.87 -13.07
CA SER A 69 6.41 -9.15 -13.02
C SER A 69 7.08 -8.48 -11.81
N ALA A 70 8.16 -9.10 -11.33
CA ALA A 70 8.96 -8.56 -10.23
C ALA A 70 9.49 -7.16 -10.54
N ASP A 71 9.95 -6.92 -11.77
CA ASP A 71 10.42 -5.60 -12.22
C ASP A 71 9.32 -4.54 -12.15
N THR A 72 8.08 -4.91 -12.52
CA THR A 72 6.94 -3.99 -12.44
C THR A 72 6.62 -3.65 -10.98
N LEU A 73 6.60 -4.64 -10.08
CA LEU A 73 6.39 -4.40 -8.66
C LEU A 73 7.50 -3.54 -8.05
N ALA A 74 8.76 -3.81 -8.38
CA ALA A 74 9.89 -3.00 -7.93
C ALA A 74 9.79 -1.56 -8.42
N HIS A 75 9.40 -1.35 -9.69
CA HIS A 75 9.18 -0.03 -10.27
C HIS A 75 8.00 0.71 -9.59
N GLU A 76 6.87 0.06 -9.37
CA GLU A 76 5.72 0.65 -8.68
C GLU A 76 6.05 1.02 -7.23
N LEU A 77 6.81 0.17 -6.52
CA LEU A 77 7.29 0.45 -5.18
C LEU A 77 8.27 1.65 -5.17
N ALA A 78 9.12 1.76 -6.20
CA ALA A 78 9.96 2.95 -6.39
C ALA A 78 9.14 4.22 -6.61
N LEU A 79 8.07 4.16 -7.42
CA LEU A 79 7.17 5.29 -7.68
C LEU A 79 6.41 5.72 -6.41
N LEU A 80 6.08 4.78 -5.52
CA LEU A 80 5.54 5.08 -4.19
C LEU A 80 6.58 5.73 -3.26
N GLY A 81 7.85 5.73 -3.64
CA GLY A 81 8.90 6.43 -2.94
C GLY A 81 9.80 5.55 -2.08
N TYR A 82 9.71 4.23 -2.17
CA TYR A 82 10.57 3.32 -1.41
C TYR A 82 12.05 3.57 -1.72
N PRO A 83 12.87 3.91 -0.70
CA PRO A 83 14.27 4.25 -0.94
C PRO A 83 15.10 3.11 -1.49
N GLY A 84 14.77 1.86 -1.14
CA GLY A 84 15.49 0.66 -1.61
C GLY A 84 15.48 0.49 -3.13
N TYR A 85 14.51 1.10 -3.83
CA TYR A 85 14.37 1.09 -5.28
C TYR A 85 14.47 2.49 -5.91
N ALA A 86 15.10 3.47 -5.22
CA ALA A 86 15.18 4.85 -5.71
C ALA A 86 15.76 4.97 -7.15
N HIS A 87 16.68 4.07 -7.53
CA HIS A 87 17.29 4.02 -8.86
C HIS A 87 16.29 3.64 -9.99
N LEU A 88 15.17 3.01 -9.64
CA LEU A 88 14.11 2.62 -10.59
C LEU A 88 13.04 3.72 -10.76
N ARG A 89 13.12 4.83 -10.02
CA ARG A 89 12.14 5.93 -10.07
C ARG A 89 12.28 6.76 -11.34
N LYS A 90 12.06 6.16 -12.50
CA LYS A 90 12.13 6.84 -13.81
C LYS A 90 10.81 6.67 -14.55
N GLY A 91 10.18 7.81 -14.89
CA GLY A 91 8.90 7.80 -15.59
C GLY A 91 7.76 7.24 -14.73
N GLY A 92 6.52 7.42 -15.20
CA GLY A 92 5.34 6.90 -14.53
C GLY A 92 4.87 7.74 -13.35
N GLN A 93 3.81 7.27 -12.73
CA GLN A 93 3.17 7.89 -11.56
C GLN A 93 2.83 6.83 -10.54
N ALA A 94 2.95 7.17 -9.25
CA ALA A 94 2.51 6.31 -8.17
C ALA A 94 1.02 5.98 -8.32
N GLY A 95 0.69 4.71 -8.20
CA GLY A 95 -0.68 4.24 -8.05
C GLY A 95 -1.17 4.36 -6.60
N ASN A 96 -2.41 3.87 -6.35
CA ASN A 96 -2.91 3.78 -4.99
C ASN A 96 -2.11 2.72 -4.19
N PRO A 97 -1.52 3.07 -3.02
CA PRO A 97 -0.67 2.16 -2.25
C PRO A 97 -1.43 0.94 -1.72
N ALA A 98 -2.74 1.03 -1.45
CA ALA A 98 -3.53 -0.13 -1.02
C ALA A 98 -3.69 -1.15 -2.17
N SER A 99 -3.93 -0.67 -3.40
CA SER A 99 -3.99 -1.54 -4.59
C SER A 99 -2.64 -2.19 -4.87
N PHE A 100 -1.55 -1.43 -4.75
CA PHE A 100 -0.19 -1.97 -4.89
C PHE A 100 0.08 -3.07 -3.84
N LEU A 101 -0.20 -2.78 -2.57
CA LEU A 101 0.06 -3.71 -1.46
C LEU A 101 -0.67 -5.04 -1.67
N LEU A 102 -1.95 -5.01 -2.01
CA LEU A 102 -2.74 -6.21 -2.28
C LEU A 102 -2.27 -6.95 -3.54
N THR A 103 -1.90 -6.23 -4.60
CA THR A 103 -1.33 -6.82 -5.81
C THR A 103 -0.01 -7.56 -5.49
N ALA A 104 0.90 -6.92 -4.76
CA ALA A 104 2.17 -7.53 -4.36
C ALA A 104 1.96 -8.77 -3.47
N LEU A 105 1.11 -8.67 -2.46
CA LEU A 105 0.79 -9.79 -1.56
C LEU A 105 0.06 -10.94 -2.27
N GLY A 106 -0.66 -10.66 -3.35
CA GLY A 106 -1.35 -11.67 -4.16
C GLY A 106 -0.44 -12.50 -5.06
N GLN A 107 0.79 -12.06 -5.30
CA GLN A 107 1.69 -12.79 -6.19
C GLN A 107 2.04 -14.17 -5.65
N ARG A 108 2.16 -15.15 -6.55
CA ARG A 108 2.54 -16.53 -6.20
C ARG A 108 3.98 -16.60 -5.68
N ASN A 109 4.86 -15.84 -6.32
CA ASN A 109 6.29 -15.80 -6.02
C ASN A 109 6.71 -14.34 -5.88
N LEU A 110 6.59 -13.81 -4.67
CA LEU A 110 7.03 -12.46 -4.35
C LEU A 110 8.52 -12.48 -4.05
N GLU A 111 9.29 -11.66 -4.74
CA GLU A 111 10.73 -11.51 -4.45
C GLU A 111 10.97 -11.01 -3.03
N ALA A 112 11.99 -11.58 -2.37
CA ALA A 112 12.36 -11.26 -0.98
C ALA A 112 12.56 -9.75 -0.77
N ARG A 113 13.28 -9.09 -1.68
CA ARG A 113 13.55 -7.65 -1.58
C ARG A 113 12.28 -6.78 -1.68
N THR A 114 11.32 -7.20 -2.50
CA THR A 114 10.01 -6.54 -2.58
C THR A 114 9.20 -6.80 -1.31
N ALA A 115 9.21 -8.05 -0.80
CA ALA A 115 8.54 -8.41 0.45
C ALA A 115 9.07 -7.60 1.65
N GLU A 116 10.39 -7.39 1.74
CA GLU A 116 11.03 -6.52 2.75
C GLU A 116 10.56 -5.06 2.68
N GLY A 117 10.16 -4.59 1.49
CA GLY A 117 9.68 -3.22 1.27
C GLY A 117 8.20 -3.01 1.63
N LEU A 118 7.39 -4.07 1.73
CA LEU A 118 5.95 -3.92 1.96
C LEU A 118 5.60 -3.32 3.35
N PRO A 119 6.27 -3.66 4.46
CA PRO A 119 6.02 -3.01 5.75
C PRO A 119 6.25 -1.49 5.70
N TRP A 120 7.22 -1.03 4.91
CA TRP A 120 7.44 0.39 4.70
C TRP A 120 6.24 1.07 4.01
N VAL A 121 5.55 0.41 3.07
CA VAL A 121 4.34 0.96 2.45
C VAL A 121 3.25 1.21 3.50
N VAL A 122 3.07 0.26 4.42
CA VAL A 122 2.09 0.38 5.53
C VAL A 122 2.46 1.57 6.43
N LEU A 123 3.74 1.76 6.72
CA LEU A 123 4.22 2.87 7.56
C LEU A 123 4.12 4.22 6.87
N LYS A 124 4.44 4.26 5.58
CA LYS A 124 4.44 5.49 4.78
C LYS A 124 3.04 6.02 4.50
N TYR A 125 2.07 5.12 4.39
CA TYR A 125 0.70 5.43 3.98
C TYR A 125 -0.33 4.92 5.00
N PRO A 126 -0.32 5.44 6.24
CA PRO A 126 -1.24 4.98 7.30
C PRO A 126 -2.70 5.35 7.03
N ASP A 127 -2.93 6.28 6.10
CA ASP A 127 -4.24 6.76 5.65
C ASP A 127 -4.85 5.90 4.52
N MET A 128 -4.27 4.74 4.22
CA MET A 128 -4.90 3.76 3.31
C MET A 128 -6.28 3.33 3.83
N ASP A 129 -7.20 3.08 2.92
CA ASP A 129 -8.54 2.56 3.25
C ASP A 129 -8.43 1.16 3.88
N SER A 130 -8.46 1.09 5.22
CA SER A 130 -8.37 -0.15 5.98
C SER A 130 -9.56 -1.08 5.71
N THR A 131 -10.76 -0.53 5.49
CA THR A 131 -11.95 -1.32 5.17
C THR A 131 -11.79 -2.03 3.83
N PHE A 132 -11.28 -1.31 2.83
CA PHE A 132 -10.95 -1.88 1.53
C PHE A 132 -9.86 -2.96 1.66
N LEU A 133 -8.76 -2.68 2.37
CA LEU A 133 -7.65 -3.62 2.58
C LEU A 133 -8.12 -4.94 3.20
N VAL A 134 -8.88 -4.87 4.30
CA VAL A 134 -9.38 -6.06 5.01
C VAL A 134 -10.36 -6.85 4.16
N ARG A 135 -11.30 -6.17 3.48
CA ARG A 135 -12.29 -6.82 2.61
C ARG A 135 -11.60 -7.58 1.47
N GLU A 136 -10.72 -6.91 0.74
CA GLU A 136 -10.01 -7.54 -0.39
C GLU A 136 -9.04 -8.64 0.06
N ALA A 137 -8.37 -8.46 1.21
CA ALA A 137 -7.53 -9.50 1.77
C ALA A 137 -8.36 -10.77 2.10
N ARG A 138 -9.56 -10.63 2.68
CA ARG A 138 -10.47 -11.75 2.95
C ARG A 138 -10.94 -12.45 1.68
N THR A 139 -11.34 -11.67 0.67
CA THR A 139 -11.81 -12.20 -0.61
C THR A 139 -10.75 -13.02 -1.33
N ARG A 140 -9.47 -12.67 -1.15
CA ARG A 140 -8.32 -13.26 -1.86
C ARG A 140 -7.48 -14.20 -0.98
N ASN A 141 -7.89 -14.46 0.25
CA ASN A 141 -7.14 -15.27 1.23
C ASN A 141 -5.72 -14.72 1.51
N LEU A 142 -5.59 -13.40 1.62
CA LEU A 142 -4.32 -12.69 1.87
C LEU A 142 -4.18 -12.19 3.31
N GLN A 143 -5.11 -12.54 4.22
CA GLN A 143 -5.14 -12.03 5.60
C GLN A 143 -3.82 -12.28 6.34
N ASN A 144 -3.25 -13.48 6.18
CA ASN A 144 -2.02 -13.85 6.85
C ASN A 144 -0.83 -13.03 6.35
N ARG A 145 -0.71 -12.88 5.03
CA ARG A 145 0.36 -12.07 4.42
C ARG A 145 0.23 -10.59 4.77
N LEU A 146 -0.98 -10.03 4.68
CA LEU A 146 -1.23 -8.63 5.03
C LEU A 146 -1.03 -8.39 6.53
N GLY A 147 -1.56 -9.28 7.38
CA GLY A 147 -1.42 -9.18 8.81
C GLY A 147 0.04 -9.24 9.26
N PHE A 148 0.82 -10.16 8.72
CA PHE A 148 2.26 -10.22 8.94
C PHE A 148 2.96 -8.93 8.53
N THR A 149 2.66 -8.40 7.34
CA THR A 149 3.23 -7.14 6.84
C THR A 149 2.91 -5.96 7.76
N VAL A 150 1.65 -5.85 8.23
CA VAL A 150 1.21 -4.83 9.18
C VAL A 150 1.91 -5.00 10.54
N THR A 151 2.03 -6.24 11.04
CA THR A 151 2.72 -6.55 12.30
C THR A 151 4.19 -6.13 12.24
N LEU A 152 4.90 -6.45 11.14
CA LEU A 152 6.30 -6.04 10.96
C LEU A 152 6.44 -4.52 10.98
N GLY A 153 5.64 -3.79 10.18
CA GLY A 153 5.67 -2.33 10.16
C GLY A 153 5.35 -1.73 11.52
N ARG A 154 4.25 -2.17 12.15
CA ARG A 154 3.83 -1.69 13.47
C ARG A 154 4.93 -1.84 14.53
N ARG A 155 5.56 -3.02 14.60
CA ARG A 155 6.61 -3.31 15.59
C ARG A 155 7.91 -2.58 15.27
N ALA A 156 8.31 -2.50 14.01
CA ALA A 156 9.53 -1.82 13.61
C ALA A 156 9.54 -0.33 13.96
N ALA A 157 8.41 0.35 13.77
CA ALA A 157 8.26 1.80 14.01
C ALA A 157 7.50 2.13 15.32
N ASN A 158 7.16 1.13 16.14
CA ASN A 158 6.38 1.29 17.37
C ASN A 158 5.06 2.06 17.16
N ARG A 159 4.31 1.73 16.08
CA ARG A 159 3.09 2.42 15.60
C ARG A 159 1.84 1.80 16.19
N SER A 160 1.30 2.37 17.27
CA SER A 160 0.05 1.90 17.91
C SER A 160 -1.20 2.15 17.06
N ASP A 161 -1.19 3.13 16.18
CA ASP A 161 -2.29 3.46 15.26
C ASP A 161 -2.58 2.36 14.22
N LEU A 162 -1.65 1.44 13.97
CA LEU A 162 -1.86 0.28 13.11
C LEU A 162 -2.49 -0.92 13.85
N GLN A 163 -2.63 -0.86 15.17
CA GLN A 163 -3.18 -1.96 15.98
C GLN A 163 -4.63 -2.32 15.60
N PRO A 164 -5.54 -1.36 15.32
CA PRO A 164 -6.90 -1.71 14.91
C PRO A 164 -6.95 -2.49 13.58
N LEU A 165 -6.09 -2.15 12.61
CA LEU A 165 -5.99 -2.88 11.35
C LEU A 165 -5.46 -4.30 11.57
N GLU A 166 -4.41 -4.45 12.38
CA GLU A 166 -3.86 -5.76 12.74
C GLU A 166 -4.92 -6.64 13.42
N GLN A 167 -5.69 -6.10 14.36
CA GLN A 167 -6.73 -6.85 15.06
C GLN A 167 -7.83 -7.35 14.13
N GLN A 168 -8.31 -6.53 13.20
CA GLN A 168 -9.30 -6.95 12.19
C GLN A 168 -8.80 -8.10 11.32
N LEU A 169 -7.49 -8.18 11.08
CA LEU A 169 -6.87 -9.27 10.32
C LEU A 169 -6.69 -10.53 11.17
N VAL A 170 -6.35 -10.38 12.46
CA VAL A 170 -6.30 -11.48 13.43
C VAL A 170 -7.64 -12.21 13.52
N ASP A 171 -8.75 -11.46 13.58
CA ASP A 171 -10.11 -12.00 13.67
C ASP A 171 -10.51 -12.85 12.44
N SER A 172 -9.77 -12.73 11.34
CA SER A 172 -10.01 -13.47 10.10
C SER A 172 -8.80 -14.30 9.63
N LYS A 173 -7.82 -14.51 10.51
CA LYS A 173 -6.60 -15.26 10.21
C LYS A 173 -6.92 -16.67 9.71
N LEU A 174 -6.22 -17.09 8.66
CA LEU A 174 -6.34 -18.43 8.11
C LEU A 174 -5.45 -19.41 8.88
N GLU A 175 -5.97 -20.60 9.15
CA GLU A 175 -5.20 -21.68 9.80
C GLU A 175 -4.15 -22.28 8.88
N LYS A 176 -4.38 -22.21 7.56
CA LYS A 176 -3.49 -22.78 6.56
C LYS A 176 -2.16 -22.02 6.52
N GLU A 177 -1.06 -22.80 6.57
CA GLU A 177 0.29 -22.26 6.33
C GLU A 177 0.41 -21.66 4.92
N ASP A 178 1.02 -20.49 4.82
CA ASP A 178 1.30 -19.80 3.57
C ASP A 178 2.78 -19.35 3.52
N ALA A 179 3.23 -18.85 2.36
CA ALA A 179 4.56 -18.30 2.15
C ALA A 179 4.50 -17.23 1.06
N PHE A 180 5.42 -16.28 1.06
CA PHE A 180 5.53 -15.30 -0.03
C PHE A 180 5.93 -15.93 -1.37
N CYS A 181 6.69 -17.02 -1.34
CA CYS A 181 7.00 -17.85 -2.49
C CYS A 181 6.28 -19.19 -2.35
N LYS A 182 5.45 -19.57 -3.32
CA LYS A 182 4.73 -20.87 -3.34
C LYS A 182 5.55 -21.98 -3.97
N GLU A 183 6.62 -21.63 -4.68
CA GLU A 183 7.50 -22.59 -5.38
C GLU A 183 8.73 -22.98 -4.54
N LEU A 184 8.60 -22.89 -3.21
CA LEU A 184 9.62 -23.38 -2.29
C LEU A 184 9.86 -24.88 -2.50
N ASN A 185 11.10 -25.24 -2.73
CA ASN A 185 11.47 -26.66 -2.70
C ASN A 185 11.42 -27.21 -1.27
N SER A 186 11.55 -28.55 -1.12
CA SER A 186 11.43 -29.22 0.17
C SER A 186 12.50 -28.77 1.19
N ALA A 187 13.71 -28.47 0.74
CA ALA A 187 14.81 -28.02 1.59
C ALA A 187 14.58 -26.59 2.09
N GLU A 188 14.17 -25.67 1.21
CA GLU A 188 13.82 -24.29 1.55
C GLU A 188 12.65 -24.22 2.52
N ARG A 189 11.58 -25.02 2.26
CA ARG A 189 10.44 -25.09 3.16
C ARG A 189 10.86 -25.58 4.55
N LYS A 190 11.63 -26.67 4.62
CA LYS A 190 12.13 -27.23 5.89
C LYS A 190 13.01 -26.22 6.63
N TRP A 191 13.83 -25.49 5.90
CA TRP A 191 14.67 -24.43 6.48
C TRP A 191 13.81 -23.30 7.07
N LEU A 192 12.84 -22.78 6.31
CA LEU A 192 11.93 -21.74 6.78
C LEU A 192 11.08 -22.21 7.97
N GLN A 193 10.62 -23.47 8.00
CA GLN A 193 9.91 -24.01 9.17
C GLN A 193 10.75 -23.96 10.45
N GLY A 194 12.07 -24.16 10.34
CA GLY A 194 12.99 -24.05 11.48
C GLY A 194 13.39 -22.61 11.84
N HIS A 195 13.34 -21.68 10.88
CA HIS A 195 13.90 -20.32 11.01
C HIS A 195 12.86 -19.21 10.91
N SER A 196 11.59 -19.52 10.75
CA SER A 196 10.53 -18.49 10.71
C SER A 196 10.54 -17.66 11.98
N SER A 197 10.34 -16.35 11.81
CA SER A 197 10.26 -15.39 12.92
C SER A 197 9.05 -15.67 13.82
N ALA A 198 9.06 -15.11 15.03
CA ALA A 198 7.92 -15.23 15.94
C ALA A 198 6.65 -14.58 15.34
N GLU A 199 6.84 -13.45 14.64
CA GLU A 199 5.79 -12.75 13.92
C GLU A 199 5.22 -13.60 12.78
N ALA A 200 6.09 -14.25 12.00
CA ALA A 200 5.65 -15.11 10.89
C ALA A 200 4.85 -16.31 11.41
N ARG A 201 5.33 -16.98 12.46
CA ARG A 201 4.59 -18.06 13.09
C ARG A 201 3.23 -17.63 13.63
N ALA A 202 3.14 -16.42 14.22
CA ALA A 202 1.86 -15.88 14.69
C ALA A 202 0.83 -15.73 13.57
N TRP A 203 1.29 -15.55 12.32
CA TRP A 203 0.44 -15.40 11.14
C TRP A 203 0.37 -16.66 10.26
N ASN A 204 0.83 -17.82 10.74
CA ASN A 204 0.91 -19.05 9.95
C ASN A 204 1.62 -18.84 8.60
N LEU A 205 2.71 -18.06 8.62
CA LEU A 205 3.49 -17.72 7.43
C LEU A 205 4.92 -18.25 7.57
N LEU A 206 5.45 -18.80 6.49
CA LEU A 206 6.86 -19.16 6.40
C LEU A 206 7.67 -17.95 5.96
N SER A 207 8.38 -17.30 6.90
CA SER A 207 9.26 -16.18 6.64
C SER A 207 10.21 -15.97 7.81
N ASP A 208 11.45 -15.63 7.52
CA ASP A 208 12.48 -15.24 8.48
C ASP A 208 12.52 -13.73 8.74
N LEU A 209 11.71 -12.95 8.01
CA LEU A 209 11.63 -11.50 8.20
C LEU A 209 11.18 -11.17 9.64
N THR A 210 11.87 -10.21 10.23
CA THR A 210 11.63 -9.69 11.58
C THR A 210 11.37 -8.18 11.54
N PRO A 211 10.89 -7.54 12.61
CA PRO A 211 10.79 -6.09 12.67
C PRO A 211 12.12 -5.37 12.38
N SER A 212 13.27 -5.97 12.74
CA SER A 212 14.60 -5.41 12.44
C SER A 212 15.00 -5.52 10.95
N SER A 213 14.30 -6.33 10.17
CA SER A 213 14.49 -6.41 8.71
C SER A 213 13.85 -5.21 7.98
N VAL A 214 12.92 -4.50 8.63
CA VAL A 214 12.23 -3.35 8.02
C VAL A 214 13.19 -2.17 7.95
N ARG A 215 13.48 -1.75 6.71
CA ARG A 215 14.41 -0.65 6.45
C ARG A 215 13.65 0.65 6.18
N TYR A 216 14.34 1.77 6.39
CA TYR A 216 13.83 3.13 6.08
C TYR A 216 12.61 3.54 6.92
N VAL A 217 12.60 3.11 8.18
CA VAL A 217 11.57 3.45 9.18
C VAL A 217 11.80 4.86 9.74
#